data_36e6918ac717fd6d0e1587c12ad11ccc
#
_entry.id   36e6918ac717fd6d0e1587c12ad11ccc
#
_cell.length_a   1.000
_cell.length_b   1.000
_cell.length_c   1.000
_cell.angle_alpha   90.00
_cell.angle_beta   90.00
_cell.angle_gamma   90.00
#
_symmetry.space_group_name_H-M   'P 1'
#
loop_
_entity.id
_entity.type
_entity.pdbx_description
1 polymer ?
#
loop_
_entity_poly.entity_id
_entity_poly.type
_entity_poly.pdbx_seq_one_letter_code
_entity_poly.pdbx_strand_id
1 'polypeptide(L)'
;MNIYLDHGSQLKSMKGKDGKKAPLSCDYLISQSSFFVKYHLDEYTIKTEQIVCTGLPRDDQFFRKYNSLSKLVTNVDSYHKVIIWAPTFRAHKNGYRIDCHSKSAYGLPILRNSLDILQLKSVLEKENILLIIKPHPAQDMTKLKVESNNNVKVISNEELCDCCIQINELLAQTDALITDYSSIYYDYLFTEKPIALAIDDLTEYQNEKGFVFENPLSILKGDIVRTTDDLCKFIISVSEENDNTLEERKNIQKMINDYDDGNASERVYNFIMSKVDC
;
A
#
# COMPACT_ATOMS: atom_id res chain seq x y z
N MET A 1 18.16 -23.93 5.84
CA MET A 1 17.22 -22.98 6.50
C MET A 1 16.54 -22.13 5.44
N ASN A 2 15.22 -22.11 5.42
CA ASN A 2 14.40 -21.32 4.49
C ASN A 2 13.62 -20.26 5.32
N ILE A 3 13.85 -18.98 5.06
CA ILE A 3 13.22 -17.87 5.76
C ILE A 3 12.30 -17.13 4.79
N TYR A 4 11.04 -17.03 5.15
CA TYR A 4 10.04 -16.30 4.39
C TYR A 4 9.94 -14.85 4.91
N LEU A 5 10.39 -13.91 4.09
CA LEU A 5 10.19 -12.48 4.31
C LEU A 5 8.88 -12.10 3.64
N ASP A 6 7.81 -12.00 4.36
CA ASP A 6 6.50 -11.70 3.79
C ASP A 6 6.56 -10.43 2.91
N HIS A 7 5.69 -10.38 1.90
CA HIS A 7 5.59 -9.23 0.99
C HIS A 7 4.66 -8.11 1.53
N GLY A 8 4.29 -8.20 2.80
CA GLY A 8 3.49 -7.23 3.54
C GLY A 8 2.60 -7.88 4.59
N SER A 9 2.30 -7.12 5.63
CA SER A 9 1.41 -7.57 6.68
C SER A 9 0.01 -7.85 6.16
N GLN A 10 -0.65 -8.85 6.73
CA GLN A 10 -1.88 -9.38 6.19
C GLN A 10 -3.06 -8.44 6.42
N LEU A 11 -3.71 -8.05 5.32
CA LEU A 11 -5.00 -7.38 5.31
C LEU A 11 -6.06 -8.26 4.65
N LYS A 12 -5.68 -8.91 3.54
CA LYS A 12 -6.52 -9.79 2.75
C LYS A 12 -6.39 -11.23 3.22
N SER A 13 -7.49 -12.00 3.18
CA SER A 13 -7.42 -13.43 3.49
C SER A 13 -6.62 -14.19 2.41
N MET A 14 -5.77 -15.09 2.87
CA MET A 14 -4.98 -16.02 2.04
C MET A 14 -5.62 -17.41 1.97
N LYS A 15 -6.67 -17.66 2.76
CA LYS A 15 -7.42 -18.92 2.74
C LYS A 15 -7.99 -19.21 1.36
N GLY A 16 -8.07 -20.47 1.02
CA GLY A 16 -8.79 -20.94 -0.16
C GLY A 16 -10.30 -20.69 -0.03
N LYS A 17 -11.02 -20.76 -1.15
CA LYS A 17 -12.50 -20.65 -1.17
C LYS A 17 -13.18 -21.71 -0.30
N ASP A 18 -12.50 -22.82 -0.01
CA ASP A 18 -12.95 -23.89 0.88
C ASP A 18 -12.62 -23.61 2.37
N GLY A 19 -12.12 -22.42 2.69
CA GLY A 19 -11.73 -22.00 4.04
C GLY A 19 -10.42 -22.60 4.56
N LYS A 20 -9.72 -23.39 3.74
CA LYS A 20 -8.45 -24.01 4.16
C LYS A 20 -7.33 -22.98 4.19
N LYS A 21 -6.45 -23.12 5.18
CA LYS A 21 -5.24 -22.31 5.33
C LYS A 21 -4.33 -22.48 4.11
N ALA A 22 -3.70 -21.39 3.69
CA ALA A 22 -2.72 -21.43 2.64
C ALA A 22 -1.47 -22.23 3.07
N PRO A 23 -0.95 -23.14 2.23
CA PRO A 23 0.29 -23.84 2.55
C PRO A 23 1.47 -22.86 2.55
N LEU A 24 2.29 -22.90 3.60
CA LEU A 24 3.53 -22.13 3.69
C LEU A 24 4.66 -23.06 4.09
N SER A 25 5.63 -23.24 3.18
CA SER A 25 6.79 -24.10 3.39
C SER A 25 8.03 -23.26 3.67
N CYS A 26 8.28 -22.98 4.94
CA CYS A 26 9.48 -22.30 5.43
C CYS A 26 9.86 -22.81 6.82
N ASP A 27 11.12 -22.63 7.19
CA ASP A 27 11.58 -22.90 8.54
C ASP A 27 11.12 -21.77 9.48
N TYR A 28 11.20 -20.52 8.97
CA TYR A 28 10.79 -19.33 9.72
C TYR A 28 10.05 -18.34 8.83
N LEU A 29 9.03 -17.69 9.41
CA LEU A 29 8.30 -16.54 8.85
C LEU A 29 8.70 -15.29 9.63
N ILE A 30 9.16 -14.27 8.95
CA ILE A 30 9.39 -12.94 9.52
C ILE A 30 8.07 -12.19 9.57
N SER A 31 7.66 -11.81 10.76
CA SER A 31 6.46 -11.00 11.00
C SER A 31 6.82 -9.55 11.32
N GLN A 32 5.95 -8.64 10.90
CA GLN A 32 6.06 -7.22 11.24
C GLN A 32 6.02 -7.02 12.77
N SER A 33 5.14 -7.75 13.46
CA SER A 33 4.98 -7.62 14.91
C SER A 33 4.27 -8.82 15.54
N SER A 34 4.21 -8.81 16.84
CA SER A 34 3.43 -9.75 17.66
C SER A 34 1.92 -9.65 17.40
N PHE A 35 1.42 -8.47 17.01
CA PHE A 35 0.01 -8.26 16.62
C PHE A 35 -0.43 -9.19 15.49
N PHE A 36 0.42 -9.45 14.50
CA PHE A 36 0.08 -10.25 13.34
C PHE A 36 0.22 -11.76 13.53
N VAL A 37 0.84 -12.23 14.61
CA VAL A 37 1.08 -13.67 14.86
C VAL A 37 -0.21 -14.50 14.77
N LYS A 38 -1.29 -14.06 15.42
CA LYS A 38 -2.59 -14.77 15.38
C LYS A 38 -3.17 -14.85 13.96
N TYR A 39 -2.96 -13.83 13.12
CA TYR A 39 -3.44 -13.81 11.74
C TYR A 39 -2.59 -14.72 10.86
N HIS A 40 -1.26 -14.76 11.05
CA HIS A 40 -0.41 -15.74 10.37
C HIS A 40 -0.83 -17.18 10.70
N LEU A 41 -1.09 -17.47 11.98
CA LEU A 41 -1.55 -18.79 12.42
C LEU A 41 -2.95 -19.15 11.89
N ASP A 42 -3.81 -18.17 11.68
CA ASP A 42 -5.16 -18.40 11.11
C ASP A 42 -5.13 -18.61 9.59
N GLU A 43 -4.27 -17.91 8.89
CA GLU A 43 -4.22 -17.88 7.42
C GLU A 43 -3.30 -18.94 6.81
N TYR A 44 -2.21 -19.32 7.50
CA TYR A 44 -1.20 -20.24 6.98
C TYR A 44 -1.07 -21.53 7.78
N THR A 45 -0.55 -22.58 7.10
CA THR A 45 -0.13 -23.83 7.73
C THR A 45 1.27 -23.67 8.36
N ILE A 46 1.37 -22.87 9.44
CA ILE A 46 2.61 -22.56 10.14
C ILE A 46 2.39 -22.71 11.66
N LYS A 47 3.47 -22.90 12.41
CA LYS A 47 3.44 -23.00 13.87
C LYS A 47 3.99 -21.73 14.52
N THR A 48 3.62 -21.49 15.79
CA THR A 48 4.04 -20.30 16.53
C THR A 48 5.56 -20.18 16.63
N GLU A 49 6.27 -21.27 16.87
CA GLU A 49 7.73 -21.33 17.00
C GLU A 49 8.49 -21.01 15.70
N GLN A 50 7.79 -20.98 14.56
CA GLN A 50 8.34 -20.59 13.27
C GLN A 50 8.16 -19.09 12.97
N ILE A 51 7.40 -18.35 13.78
CA ILE A 51 7.13 -16.93 13.56
C ILE A 51 8.11 -16.10 14.38
N VAL A 52 8.81 -15.19 13.70
CA VAL A 52 9.82 -14.32 14.31
C VAL A 52 9.43 -12.85 14.09
N CYS A 53 9.12 -12.14 15.17
CA CYS A 53 8.70 -10.75 15.13
C CYS A 53 9.94 -9.83 15.16
N THR A 54 10.31 -9.27 14.02
CA THR A 54 11.51 -8.41 13.86
C THR A 54 11.19 -7.05 13.25
N GLY A 55 9.97 -6.83 12.80
CA GLY A 55 9.69 -5.84 11.77
C GLY A 55 10.05 -6.37 10.39
N LEU A 56 9.61 -5.69 9.35
CA LEU A 56 9.93 -6.06 7.97
C LEU A 56 11.11 -5.23 7.45
N PRO A 57 12.18 -5.87 6.91
CA PRO A 57 13.38 -5.16 6.43
C PRO A 57 13.10 -4.02 5.45
N ARG A 58 12.03 -4.11 4.66
CA ARG A 58 11.63 -3.08 3.70
C ARG A 58 11.16 -1.79 4.37
N ASP A 59 10.70 -1.86 5.64
CA ASP A 59 10.19 -0.70 6.37
C ASP A 59 11.32 0.20 6.87
N ASP A 60 12.56 -0.31 6.97
CA ASP A 60 13.75 0.48 7.28
C ASP A 60 13.94 1.64 6.30
N GLN A 61 13.34 1.55 5.10
CA GLN A 61 13.44 2.60 4.09
C GLN A 61 12.73 3.90 4.51
N PHE A 62 11.72 3.84 5.35
CA PHE A 62 11.03 5.04 5.85
C PHE A 62 11.89 5.87 6.81
N PHE A 63 12.96 5.29 7.35
CA PHE A 63 13.88 5.95 8.27
C PHE A 63 15.15 6.50 7.58
N ARG A 64 15.20 6.44 6.24
CA ARG A 64 16.33 6.92 5.44
C ARG A 64 15.92 8.12 4.60
N LYS A 65 16.92 8.92 4.22
CA LYS A 65 16.72 10.04 3.29
C LYS A 65 17.03 9.59 1.86
N TYR A 66 16.15 9.92 0.94
CA TYR A 66 16.26 9.60 -0.48
C TYR A 66 16.09 10.86 -1.33
N ASN A 67 16.59 10.79 -2.55
CA ASN A 67 16.35 11.76 -3.61
C ASN A 67 16.04 11.04 -4.94
N SER A 68 15.25 9.98 -4.85
CA SER A 68 14.92 9.13 -5.99
C SER A 68 13.71 9.64 -6.76
N LEU A 69 12.84 10.41 -6.12
CA LEU A 69 11.67 10.98 -6.79
C LEU A 69 12.05 11.90 -7.95
N SER A 70 13.15 12.66 -7.81
CA SER A 70 13.70 13.51 -8.88
C SER A 70 14.25 12.72 -10.09
N LYS A 71 14.54 11.43 -9.95
CA LYS A 71 14.91 10.56 -11.08
C LYS A 71 13.70 10.15 -11.93
N LEU A 72 12.51 10.12 -11.32
CA LEU A 72 11.26 9.76 -11.98
C LEU A 72 10.52 10.96 -12.54
N VAL A 73 10.64 12.11 -11.89
CA VAL A 73 9.89 13.32 -12.23
C VAL A 73 10.83 14.52 -12.31
N THR A 74 10.98 15.06 -13.51
CA THR A 74 11.75 16.29 -13.71
C THR A 74 11.03 17.46 -13.02
N ASN A 75 11.80 18.31 -12.32
CA ASN A 75 11.30 19.49 -11.61
C ASN A 75 10.24 19.15 -10.53
N VAL A 76 10.37 18.00 -9.84
CA VAL A 76 9.43 17.59 -8.78
C VAL A 76 9.27 18.67 -7.71
N ASP A 77 10.31 19.43 -7.41
CA ASP A 77 10.30 20.52 -6.42
C ASP A 77 9.45 21.75 -6.85
N SER A 78 8.96 21.78 -8.10
CA SER A 78 8.03 22.82 -8.55
C SER A 78 6.59 22.57 -8.13
N TYR A 79 6.25 21.36 -7.69
CA TYR A 79 4.93 21.07 -7.17
C TYR A 79 4.82 21.42 -5.69
N HIS A 80 3.65 21.86 -5.29
CA HIS A 80 3.37 22.17 -3.88
C HIS A 80 3.38 20.89 -3.01
N LYS A 81 2.77 19.82 -3.50
CA LYS A 81 2.72 18.50 -2.85
C LYS A 81 2.80 17.39 -3.88
N VAL A 82 3.24 16.22 -3.45
CA VAL A 82 3.27 15.00 -4.26
C VAL A 82 2.43 13.93 -3.59
N ILE A 83 1.37 13.48 -4.24
CA ILE A 83 0.48 12.42 -3.77
C ILE A 83 0.75 11.16 -4.58
N ILE A 84 0.85 9.99 -3.93
CA ILE A 84 0.90 8.71 -4.63
C ILE A 84 -0.42 7.97 -4.51
N TRP A 85 -0.92 7.44 -5.62
CA TRP A 85 -2.08 6.54 -5.69
C TRP A 85 -1.60 5.13 -6.02
N ALA A 86 -1.68 4.23 -5.04
CA ALA A 86 -1.26 2.84 -5.16
C ALA A 86 -2.46 1.90 -4.95
N PRO A 87 -3.32 1.69 -5.96
CA PRO A 87 -4.49 0.85 -5.86
C PRO A 87 -4.13 -0.64 -5.93
N THR A 88 -4.96 -1.51 -5.36
CA THR A 88 -4.95 -2.93 -5.70
C THR A 88 -5.45 -3.15 -7.13
N PHE A 89 -4.97 -4.22 -7.77
CA PHE A 89 -5.42 -4.52 -9.13
C PHE A 89 -6.88 -4.98 -9.14
N ARG A 90 -7.59 -4.58 -10.21
CA ARG A 90 -8.97 -4.99 -10.45
C ARG A 90 -9.08 -5.98 -11.62
N ALA A 91 -8.12 -5.96 -12.55
CA ALA A 91 -8.03 -6.89 -13.67
C ALA A 91 -6.59 -7.39 -13.81
N HIS A 92 -6.39 -8.70 -13.73
CA HIS A 92 -5.07 -9.31 -13.90
C HIS A 92 -4.73 -9.41 -15.39
N LYS A 93 -3.48 -9.07 -15.77
CA LYS A 93 -2.99 -9.10 -17.16
C LYS A 93 -3.16 -10.46 -17.86
N ASN A 94 -3.16 -11.56 -17.13
CA ASN A 94 -3.30 -12.91 -17.68
C ASN A 94 -4.72 -13.50 -17.48
N GLY A 95 -5.66 -12.75 -16.92
CA GLY A 95 -7.05 -13.22 -16.69
C GLY A 95 -7.22 -14.34 -15.64
N TYR A 96 -6.12 -14.81 -15.02
CA TYR A 96 -6.18 -15.94 -14.08
C TYR A 96 -6.64 -15.59 -12.67
N ARG A 97 -6.62 -14.31 -12.33
CA ARG A 97 -7.03 -13.84 -11.01
C ARG A 97 -7.75 -12.51 -11.12
N ILE A 98 -8.92 -12.46 -10.53
CA ILE A 98 -9.70 -11.24 -10.35
C ILE A 98 -9.88 -11.12 -8.85
N ASP A 99 -9.31 -10.07 -8.24
CA ASP A 99 -9.49 -9.84 -6.80
C ASP A 99 -10.87 -9.23 -6.52
N CYS A 100 -11.41 -8.47 -7.49
CA CYS A 100 -12.77 -7.95 -7.45
C CYS A 100 -13.24 -7.59 -8.87
N HIS A 101 -14.53 -7.78 -9.17
CA HIS A 101 -15.17 -7.44 -10.44
C HIS A 101 -15.56 -5.94 -10.50
N SER A 102 -14.71 -5.07 -9.99
CA SER A 102 -14.96 -3.62 -10.00
C SER A 102 -15.27 -3.10 -11.40
N LYS A 103 -16.35 -2.33 -11.50
CA LYS A 103 -16.82 -1.70 -12.73
C LYS A 103 -16.06 -0.43 -13.10
N SER A 104 -14.83 -0.27 -12.65
CA SER A 104 -14.03 0.92 -12.98
C SER A 104 -13.77 1.01 -14.47
N ALA A 105 -14.36 1.97 -15.12
CA ALA A 105 -14.17 2.22 -16.55
C ALA A 105 -12.76 2.71 -16.89
N TYR A 106 -12.02 3.23 -15.91
CA TYR A 106 -10.69 3.81 -16.07
C TYR A 106 -9.56 2.97 -15.42
N GLY A 107 -9.88 1.80 -14.89
CA GLY A 107 -8.92 0.91 -14.25
C GLY A 107 -8.46 1.36 -12.86
N LEU A 108 -9.08 2.40 -12.31
CA LEU A 108 -8.86 2.91 -10.94
C LEU A 108 -10.18 2.92 -10.17
N PRO A 109 -10.18 2.71 -8.85
CA PRO A 109 -11.35 2.96 -8.02
C PRO A 109 -11.89 4.38 -8.22
N ILE A 110 -13.16 4.64 -7.91
CA ILE A 110 -13.80 5.96 -7.91
C ILE A 110 -14.03 6.54 -9.30
N LEU A 111 -13.05 6.51 -10.21
CA LEU A 111 -13.13 7.17 -11.52
C LEU A 111 -13.98 6.36 -12.49
N ARG A 112 -15.18 6.84 -12.81
CA ARG A 112 -16.20 6.11 -13.57
C ARG A 112 -16.43 6.66 -14.97
N ASN A 113 -16.16 7.95 -15.19
CA ASN A 113 -16.44 8.64 -16.46
C ASN A 113 -15.42 9.76 -16.72
N SER A 114 -15.53 10.40 -17.89
CA SER A 114 -14.62 11.49 -18.30
C SER A 114 -14.74 12.74 -17.44
N LEU A 115 -15.91 13.00 -16.85
CA LEU A 115 -16.09 14.17 -15.97
C LEU A 115 -15.31 14.00 -14.68
N ASP A 116 -15.25 12.78 -14.12
CA ASP A 116 -14.42 12.47 -12.94
C ASP A 116 -12.95 12.77 -13.21
N ILE A 117 -12.45 12.41 -14.40
CA ILE A 117 -11.06 12.69 -14.81
C ILE A 117 -10.81 14.20 -14.96
N LEU A 118 -11.76 14.92 -15.57
CA LEU A 118 -11.65 16.36 -15.74
C LEU A 118 -11.65 17.09 -14.39
N GLN A 119 -12.53 16.68 -13.47
CA GLN A 119 -12.61 17.24 -12.13
C GLN A 119 -11.32 16.99 -11.35
N LEU A 120 -10.79 15.75 -11.35
CA LEU A 120 -9.52 15.41 -10.73
C LEU A 120 -8.37 16.26 -11.28
N LYS A 121 -8.24 16.34 -12.60
CA LYS A 121 -7.18 17.16 -13.26
C LYS A 121 -7.28 18.63 -12.88
N SER A 122 -8.49 19.19 -12.86
CA SER A 122 -8.71 20.60 -12.50
C SER A 122 -8.27 20.91 -11.06
N VAL A 123 -8.54 20.00 -10.10
CA VAL A 123 -8.11 20.20 -8.71
C VAL A 123 -6.60 20.05 -8.57
N LEU A 124 -6.00 19.04 -9.20
CA LEU A 124 -4.53 18.86 -9.18
C LEU A 124 -3.79 20.06 -9.75
N GLU A 125 -4.29 20.63 -10.86
CA GLU A 125 -3.72 21.83 -11.49
C GLU A 125 -3.87 23.06 -10.59
N LYS A 126 -5.08 23.30 -10.06
CA LYS A 126 -5.38 24.43 -9.17
C LYS A 126 -4.51 24.45 -7.93
N GLU A 127 -4.34 23.28 -7.30
CA GLU A 127 -3.58 23.13 -6.06
C GLU A 127 -2.07 22.91 -6.31
N ASN A 128 -1.63 22.87 -7.58
CA ASN A 128 -0.25 22.58 -8.00
C ASN A 128 0.29 21.28 -7.40
N ILE A 129 -0.51 20.21 -7.46
CA ILE A 129 -0.17 18.89 -6.91
C ILE A 129 0.20 17.93 -8.04
N LEU A 130 1.28 17.16 -7.81
CA LEU A 130 1.61 16.00 -8.63
C LEU A 130 0.94 14.75 -8.07
N LEU A 131 0.13 14.09 -8.87
CA LEU A 131 -0.41 12.76 -8.58
C LEU A 131 0.40 11.69 -9.30
N ILE A 132 1.10 10.86 -8.55
CA ILE A 132 1.78 9.67 -9.06
C ILE A 132 0.84 8.49 -8.96
N ILE A 133 0.49 7.86 -10.08
CA ILE A 133 -0.30 6.64 -10.10
C ILE A 133 0.65 5.46 -10.29
N LYS A 134 0.72 4.59 -9.28
CA LYS A 134 1.54 3.38 -9.30
C LYS A 134 0.64 2.14 -9.27
N PRO A 135 0.22 1.62 -10.43
CA PRO A 135 -0.60 0.42 -10.50
C PRO A 135 0.13 -0.79 -9.92
N HIS A 136 -0.64 -1.74 -9.39
CA HIS A 136 -0.10 -3.01 -8.93
C HIS A 136 0.62 -3.75 -10.08
N PRO A 137 1.72 -4.49 -9.84
CA PRO A 137 2.45 -5.23 -10.87
C PRO A 137 1.60 -6.19 -11.70
N ALA A 138 0.54 -6.73 -11.13
CA ALA A 138 -0.39 -7.63 -11.79
C ALA A 138 -1.51 -6.92 -12.59
N GLN A 139 -1.60 -5.59 -12.53
CA GLN A 139 -2.64 -4.83 -13.24
C GLN A 139 -2.48 -4.95 -14.75
N ASP A 140 -3.58 -5.19 -15.44
CA ASP A 140 -3.67 -5.05 -16.90
C ASP A 140 -3.62 -3.56 -17.26
N MET A 141 -2.48 -3.11 -17.75
CA MET A 141 -2.25 -1.70 -18.09
C MET A 141 -3.13 -1.23 -19.25
N THR A 142 -3.65 -2.13 -20.10
CA THR A 142 -4.59 -1.76 -21.18
C THR A 142 -5.95 -1.29 -20.65
N LYS A 143 -6.26 -1.61 -19.40
CA LYS A 143 -7.47 -1.17 -18.69
C LYS A 143 -7.30 0.16 -17.98
N LEU A 144 -6.06 0.61 -17.78
CA LEU A 144 -5.78 1.91 -17.19
C LEU A 144 -5.90 3.00 -18.28
N LYS A 145 -6.95 3.82 -18.19
CA LYS A 145 -7.25 4.87 -19.17
C LYS A 145 -6.90 6.27 -18.67
N VAL A 146 -6.01 6.37 -17.68
CA VAL A 146 -5.49 7.65 -17.20
C VAL A 146 -4.12 7.85 -17.79
N GLU A 147 -3.94 8.95 -18.52
CA GLU A 147 -2.69 9.31 -19.19
C GLU A 147 -1.90 10.30 -18.34
N SER A 148 -0.58 10.20 -18.42
CA SER A 148 0.33 11.16 -17.80
C SER A 148 0.19 12.54 -18.44
N ASN A 149 0.29 13.56 -17.62
CA ASN A 149 0.31 14.98 -18.03
C ASN A 149 1.15 15.76 -17.02
N ASN A 150 1.05 17.10 -17.01
CA ASN A 150 1.83 17.92 -16.09
C ASN A 150 1.62 17.59 -14.61
N ASN A 151 0.38 17.24 -14.21
CA ASN A 151 0.02 16.98 -12.81
C ASN A 151 -0.27 15.50 -12.51
N VAL A 152 -0.17 14.63 -13.51
CA VAL A 152 -0.38 13.17 -13.34
C VAL A 152 0.76 12.42 -13.98
N LYS A 153 1.42 11.57 -13.23
CA LYS A 153 2.46 10.65 -13.72
C LYS A 153 2.05 9.21 -13.42
N VAL A 154 1.89 8.40 -14.46
CA VAL A 154 1.71 6.95 -14.31
C VAL A 154 3.08 6.29 -14.35
N ILE A 155 3.41 5.48 -13.35
CA ILE A 155 4.73 4.83 -13.20
C ILE A 155 4.56 3.31 -13.31
N SER A 156 5.33 2.68 -14.18
CA SER A 156 5.39 1.21 -14.30
C SER A 156 6.39 0.59 -13.32
N ASN A 157 6.36 -0.76 -13.19
CA ASN A 157 7.41 -1.46 -12.45
C ASN A 157 8.74 -1.45 -13.18
N GLU A 158 8.71 -1.52 -14.51
CA GLU A 158 9.90 -1.46 -15.36
C GLU A 158 10.62 -0.11 -15.11
N GLU A 159 9.90 0.99 -15.10
CA GLU A 159 10.47 2.33 -14.84
C GLU A 159 11.12 2.43 -13.44
N LEU A 160 10.49 1.84 -12.40
CA LEU A 160 11.11 1.77 -11.08
C LEU A 160 12.39 0.90 -11.06
N CYS A 161 12.36 -0.25 -11.75
CA CYS A 161 13.53 -1.13 -11.87
C CYS A 161 14.68 -0.45 -12.62
N ASP A 162 14.40 0.20 -13.74
CA ASP A 162 15.39 0.91 -14.56
C ASP A 162 16.07 2.04 -13.77
N CYS A 163 15.31 2.70 -12.90
CA CYS A 163 15.83 3.73 -12.00
C CYS A 163 16.44 3.18 -10.70
N CYS A 164 16.41 1.86 -10.47
CA CYS A 164 16.82 1.20 -9.22
C CYS A 164 16.12 1.80 -7.98
N ILE A 165 14.81 2.05 -8.08
CA ILE A 165 13.99 2.63 -7.00
C ILE A 165 13.04 1.56 -6.45
N GLN A 166 13.04 1.39 -5.13
CA GLN A 166 12.07 0.54 -4.44
C GLN A 166 10.81 1.33 -4.07
N ILE A 167 9.68 0.63 -4.00
CA ILE A 167 8.38 1.29 -3.74
C ILE A 167 8.37 2.03 -2.39
N ASN A 168 8.91 1.46 -1.32
CA ASN A 168 8.92 2.10 0.00
C ASN A 168 9.83 3.34 0.03
N GLU A 169 10.93 3.33 -0.73
CA GLU A 169 11.77 4.50 -0.96
C GLU A 169 10.99 5.64 -1.66
N LEU A 170 10.16 5.30 -2.64
CA LEU A 170 9.29 6.28 -3.31
C LEU A 170 8.22 6.81 -2.36
N LEU A 171 7.54 5.93 -1.62
CA LEU A 171 6.51 6.28 -0.64
C LEU A 171 7.02 7.25 0.43
N ALA A 172 8.23 7.03 0.94
CA ALA A 172 8.84 7.88 1.96
C ALA A 172 8.98 9.36 1.51
N GLN A 173 9.04 9.61 0.20
CA GLN A 173 9.23 10.93 -0.40
C GLN A 173 7.92 11.62 -0.82
N THR A 174 6.77 10.95 -0.72
CA THR A 174 5.47 11.55 -1.06
C THR A 174 4.82 12.22 0.14
N ASP A 175 3.88 13.14 -0.07
CA ASP A 175 3.20 13.90 0.98
C ASP A 175 1.89 13.25 1.43
N ALA A 176 1.28 12.39 0.60
CA ALA A 176 0.09 11.63 0.94
C ALA A 176 -0.02 10.35 0.11
N LEU A 177 -0.79 9.39 0.62
CA LEU A 177 -1.12 8.13 -0.05
C LEU A 177 -2.61 8.05 -0.34
N ILE A 178 -2.97 7.67 -1.56
CA ILE A 178 -4.30 7.14 -1.90
C ILE A 178 -4.14 5.66 -2.14
N THR A 179 -4.87 4.84 -1.40
CA THR A 179 -4.86 3.38 -1.56
C THR A 179 -6.24 2.79 -1.29
N ASP A 180 -6.36 1.48 -1.30
CA ASP A 180 -7.59 0.78 -0.97
C ASP A 180 -7.31 -0.38 0.00
N TYR A 181 -7.40 -1.63 -0.46
CA TYR A 181 -7.20 -2.84 0.36
C TYR A 181 -5.76 -3.38 0.26
N SER A 182 -4.78 -2.50 0.09
CA SER A 182 -3.38 -2.87 -0.05
C SER A 182 -2.64 -2.84 1.30
N SER A 183 -1.74 -3.81 1.52
CA SER A 183 -0.84 -3.83 2.68
C SER A 183 0.15 -2.65 2.70
N ILE A 184 0.31 -1.93 1.58
CA ILE A 184 1.08 -0.69 1.49
C ILE A 184 0.59 0.38 2.49
N TYR A 185 -0.69 0.27 2.91
CA TYR A 185 -1.27 1.07 3.98
C TYR A 185 -0.44 0.98 5.27
N TYR A 186 -0.08 -0.24 5.69
CA TYR A 186 0.69 -0.46 6.91
C TYR A 186 2.09 0.14 6.82
N ASP A 187 2.73 -0.02 5.66
CA ASP A 187 4.06 0.52 5.40
C ASP A 187 4.04 2.06 5.47
N TYR A 188 3.02 2.69 4.87
CA TYR A 188 2.92 4.14 4.82
C TYR A 188 2.66 4.80 6.19
N LEU A 189 2.14 4.05 7.17
CA LEU A 189 1.93 4.56 8.54
C LEU A 189 3.21 5.09 9.20
N PHE A 190 4.39 4.55 8.83
CA PHE A 190 5.68 5.05 9.32
C PHE A 190 5.99 6.50 8.91
N THR A 191 5.30 7.02 7.89
CA THR A 191 5.45 8.41 7.47
C THR A 191 4.64 9.40 8.30
N GLU A 192 3.63 8.95 9.03
CA GLU A 192 2.59 9.74 9.71
C GLU A 192 1.79 10.67 8.77
N LYS A 193 1.99 10.59 7.46
CA LYS A 193 1.37 11.46 6.44
C LYS A 193 -0.08 11.05 6.12
N PRO A 194 -0.90 11.95 5.53
CA PRO A 194 -2.29 11.69 5.20
C PRO A 194 -2.50 10.46 4.31
N ILE A 195 -3.56 9.70 4.58
CA ILE A 195 -3.97 8.54 3.80
C ILE A 195 -5.44 8.66 3.41
N ALA A 196 -5.76 8.49 2.13
CA ALA A 196 -7.11 8.30 1.63
C ALA A 196 -7.36 6.82 1.29
N LEU A 197 -8.53 6.34 1.67
CA LEU A 197 -9.00 4.99 1.41
C LEU A 197 -10.06 5.02 0.30
N ALA A 198 -9.65 4.71 -0.94
CA ALA A 198 -10.51 4.68 -2.13
C ALA A 198 -11.30 3.35 -2.18
N ILE A 199 -12.40 3.27 -1.43
CA ILE A 199 -13.13 2.03 -1.09
C ILE A 199 -14.61 2.10 -1.50
N ASP A 200 -14.88 2.45 -2.75
CA ASP A 200 -16.24 2.50 -3.32
C ASP A 200 -16.85 1.10 -3.57
N ASP A 201 -16.05 0.02 -3.51
CA ASP A 201 -16.43 -1.37 -3.74
C ASP A 201 -16.19 -2.29 -2.51
N LEU A 202 -16.17 -1.74 -1.29
CA LEU A 202 -15.81 -2.48 -0.07
C LEU A 202 -16.64 -3.76 0.13
N THR A 203 -17.95 -3.69 -0.07
CA THR A 203 -18.86 -4.83 0.15
C THR A 203 -18.59 -5.95 -0.86
N GLU A 204 -18.42 -5.60 -2.13
CA GLU A 204 -18.07 -6.55 -3.18
C GLU A 204 -16.74 -7.20 -2.90
N TYR A 205 -15.72 -6.39 -2.55
CA TYR A 205 -14.38 -6.89 -2.25
C TYR A 205 -14.38 -7.85 -1.06
N GLN A 206 -15.11 -7.52 0.00
CA GLN A 206 -15.25 -8.37 1.18
C GLN A 206 -15.87 -9.72 0.86
N ASN A 207 -16.90 -9.74 -0.01
CA ASN A 207 -17.59 -10.96 -0.42
C ASN A 207 -16.76 -11.85 -1.37
N GLU A 208 -15.93 -11.24 -2.22
CA GLU A 208 -15.16 -11.96 -3.24
C GLU A 208 -13.80 -12.44 -2.74
N LYS A 209 -13.06 -11.58 -2.04
CA LYS A 209 -11.70 -11.86 -1.58
C LYS A 209 -11.63 -12.10 -0.07
N GLY A 210 -12.36 -11.31 0.70
CA GLY A 210 -12.33 -11.33 2.16
C GLY A 210 -11.10 -10.67 2.78
N PHE A 211 -11.21 -10.40 4.08
CA PHE A 211 -10.18 -9.79 4.90
C PHE A 211 -9.84 -10.70 6.08
N VAL A 212 -8.66 -10.52 6.66
CA VAL A 212 -8.28 -11.21 7.91
C VAL A 212 -8.98 -10.60 9.13
N PHE A 213 -9.50 -9.38 8.98
CA PHE A 213 -10.28 -8.67 10.00
C PHE A 213 -11.77 -8.77 9.67
N GLU A 214 -12.60 -9.02 10.66
CA GLU A 214 -14.06 -9.02 10.51
C GLU A 214 -14.57 -7.67 9.96
N ASN A 215 -14.04 -6.57 10.52
CA ASN A 215 -14.26 -5.23 10.00
C ASN A 215 -12.90 -4.61 9.61
N PRO A 216 -12.55 -4.52 8.32
CA PRO A 216 -11.28 -3.95 7.89
C PRO A 216 -11.12 -2.47 8.28
N LEU A 217 -12.21 -1.70 8.45
CA LEU A 217 -12.16 -0.31 8.87
C LEU A 217 -11.80 -0.14 10.36
N SER A 218 -11.75 -1.23 11.14
CA SER A 218 -11.21 -1.17 12.49
C SER A 218 -9.70 -0.88 12.50
N ILE A 219 -9.00 -1.30 11.44
CA ILE A 219 -7.55 -1.15 11.26
C ILE A 219 -7.22 -0.07 10.24
N LEU A 220 -7.99 0.05 9.16
CA LEU A 220 -7.78 1.06 8.13
C LEU A 220 -8.34 2.40 8.61
N LYS A 221 -7.45 3.36 8.91
CA LYS A 221 -7.75 4.73 9.31
C LYS A 221 -7.20 5.70 8.29
N GLY A 222 -8.03 6.66 7.89
CA GLY A 222 -7.74 7.65 6.86
C GLY A 222 -9.04 8.23 6.32
N ASP A 223 -8.93 9.16 5.39
CA ASP A 223 -10.11 9.76 4.75
C ASP A 223 -10.80 8.74 3.84
N ILE A 224 -12.09 8.49 4.11
CA ILE A 224 -12.89 7.56 3.31
C ILE A 224 -13.32 8.25 2.01
N VAL A 225 -12.87 7.70 0.88
CA VAL A 225 -13.16 8.21 -0.46
C VAL A 225 -14.03 7.19 -1.21
N ARG A 226 -15.26 7.59 -1.55
CA ARG A 226 -16.21 6.78 -2.32
C ARG A 226 -16.65 7.44 -3.62
N THR A 227 -16.38 8.74 -3.75
CA THR A 227 -16.77 9.55 -4.91
C THR A 227 -15.59 10.41 -5.36
N THR A 228 -15.67 10.94 -6.58
CA THR A 228 -14.69 11.91 -7.08
C THR A 228 -14.68 13.19 -6.26
N ASP A 229 -15.81 13.61 -5.72
CA ASP A 229 -15.89 14.78 -4.81
C ASP A 229 -15.11 14.53 -3.52
N ASP A 230 -15.21 13.32 -2.93
CA ASP A 230 -14.42 12.97 -1.74
C ASP A 230 -12.93 12.96 -2.05
N LEU A 231 -12.55 12.42 -3.23
CA LEU A 231 -11.16 12.42 -3.70
C LEU A 231 -10.62 13.85 -3.84
N CYS A 232 -11.39 14.74 -4.46
CA CYS A 232 -11.02 16.14 -4.60
C CYS A 232 -10.89 16.86 -3.25
N LYS A 233 -11.79 16.61 -2.30
CA LYS A 233 -11.69 17.14 -0.93
C LYS A 233 -10.43 16.68 -0.22
N PHE A 234 -10.07 15.40 -0.36
CA PHE A 234 -8.82 14.88 0.19
C PHE A 234 -7.58 15.58 -0.42
N ILE A 235 -7.55 15.77 -1.74
CA ILE A 235 -6.44 16.48 -2.41
C ILE A 235 -6.31 17.91 -1.89
N ILE A 236 -7.43 18.60 -1.70
CA ILE A 236 -7.45 19.96 -1.14
C ILE A 236 -6.96 19.96 0.31
N SER A 237 -7.40 19.00 1.15
CA SER A 237 -6.96 18.91 2.55
C SER A 237 -5.45 18.67 2.66
N VAL A 238 -4.87 17.88 1.75
CA VAL A 238 -3.40 17.70 1.67
C VAL A 238 -2.71 19.00 1.29
N SER A 239 -3.26 19.79 0.35
CA SER A 239 -2.74 21.10 -0.03
C SER A 239 -2.76 22.09 1.15
N GLU A 240 -3.81 22.03 1.94
CA GLU A 240 -4.02 22.90 3.13
C GLU A 240 -3.33 22.39 4.40
N GLU A 241 -2.61 21.25 4.33
CA GLU A 241 -1.97 20.57 5.47
C GLU A 241 -2.97 20.22 6.60
N ASN A 242 -4.21 19.92 6.23
CA ASN A 242 -5.28 19.56 7.15
C ASN A 242 -5.45 18.02 7.18
N ASP A 243 -5.09 17.40 8.30
CA ASP A 243 -5.14 15.95 8.51
C ASP A 243 -5.93 15.59 9.77
N ASN A 244 -7.21 15.34 9.59
CA ASN A 244 -8.12 15.02 10.69
C ASN A 244 -8.02 13.58 11.20
N THR A 245 -7.29 12.70 10.51
CA THR A 245 -7.18 11.28 10.82
C THR A 245 -5.80 10.88 11.38
N LEU A 246 -4.89 11.84 11.58
CA LEU A 246 -3.51 11.61 12.04
C LEU A 246 -3.46 10.81 13.34
N GLU A 247 -4.20 11.21 14.38
CA GLU A 247 -4.14 10.53 15.68
C GLU A 247 -4.70 9.11 15.62
N GLU A 248 -5.73 8.87 14.80
CA GLU A 248 -6.23 7.51 14.60
C GLU A 248 -5.18 6.62 13.93
N ARG A 249 -4.46 7.14 12.91
CA ARG A 249 -3.39 6.41 12.23
C ARG A 249 -2.20 6.14 13.15
N LYS A 250 -1.80 7.11 13.99
CA LYS A 250 -0.76 6.92 15.00
C LYS A 250 -1.11 5.82 16.00
N ASN A 251 -2.36 5.75 16.42
CA ASN A 251 -2.82 4.69 17.31
C ASN A 251 -2.76 3.30 16.64
N ILE A 252 -3.14 3.22 15.36
CA ILE A 252 -2.99 1.98 14.59
C ILE A 252 -1.51 1.62 14.44
N GLN A 253 -0.66 2.55 14.05
CA GLN A 253 0.77 2.33 13.86
C GLN A 253 1.41 1.75 15.13
N LYS A 254 1.14 2.33 16.30
CA LYS A 254 1.63 1.83 17.59
C LYS A 254 1.06 0.44 17.96
N MET A 255 -0.17 0.15 17.56
CA MET A 255 -0.82 -1.13 17.85
C MET A 255 -0.25 -2.28 17.01
N ILE A 256 0.08 -2.01 15.73
CA ILE A 256 0.46 -3.05 14.77
C ILE A 256 1.98 -3.20 14.60
N ASN A 257 2.79 -2.35 15.22
CA ASN A 257 4.25 -2.41 15.14
C ASN A 257 4.87 -2.57 16.53
N ASP A 258 5.76 -3.56 16.66
CA ASP A 258 6.57 -3.74 17.88
C ASP A 258 7.80 -2.81 17.86
N TYR A 259 8.21 -2.34 16.68
CA TYR A 259 9.39 -1.52 16.45
C TYR A 259 9.09 -0.34 15.51
N ASP A 260 9.74 0.78 15.78
CA ASP A 260 9.63 2.03 15.02
C ASP A 260 11.02 2.71 15.01
N ASP A 261 12.04 2.00 14.48
CA ASP A 261 13.45 2.39 14.66
C ASP A 261 14.31 2.19 13.41
N GLY A 262 13.75 1.67 12.31
CA GLY A 262 14.47 1.44 11.06
C GLY A 262 15.56 0.36 11.12
N ASN A 263 15.52 -0.55 12.09
CA ASN A 263 16.54 -1.58 12.31
C ASN A 263 16.01 -3.02 12.12
N ALA A 264 14.93 -3.21 11.37
CA ALA A 264 14.37 -4.53 11.09
C ALA A 264 15.36 -5.42 10.32
N SER A 265 16.11 -4.88 9.37
CA SER A 265 17.15 -5.61 8.63
C SER A 265 18.22 -6.17 9.57
N GLU A 266 18.67 -5.38 10.55
CA GLU A 266 19.68 -5.81 11.53
C GLU A 266 19.13 -6.93 12.42
N ARG A 267 17.88 -6.82 12.88
CA ARG A 267 17.25 -7.87 13.69
C ARG A 267 17.12 -9.18 12.91
N VAL A 268 16.69 -9.12 11.64
CA VAL A 268 16.63 -10.30 10.76
C VAL A 268 18.02 -10.90 10.55
N TYR A 269 19.04 -10.07 10.29
CA TYR A 269 20.43 -10.53 10.14
C TYR A 269 20.91 -11.26 11.40
N ASN A 270 20.75 -10.65 12.57
CA ASN A 270 21.17 -11.24 13.84
C ASN A 270 20.43 -12.55 14.15
N PHE A 271 19.13 -12.63 13.82
CA PHE A 271 18.37 -13.87 13.91
C PHE A 271 18.96 -14.95 13.01
N ILE A 272 19.26 -14.65 11.74
CA ILE A 272 19.87 -15.58 10.79
C ILE A 272 21.20 -16.10 11.34
N MET A 273 22.09 -15.20 11.77
CA MET A 273 23.41 -15.58 12.30
C MET A 273 23.28 -16.50 13.52
N SER A 274 22.34 -16.21 14.42
CA SER A 274 22.09 -17.07 15.59
C SER A 274 21.65 -18.51 15.25
N LYS A 275 21.20 -18.76 14.00
CA LYS A 275 20.79 -20.09 13.52
C LYS A 275 21.85 -20.79 12.68
N VAL A 276 22.85 -20.04 12.18
CA VAL A 276 23.95 -20.61 11.38
C VAL A 276 25.10 -21.05 12.28
N ASP A 277 25.31 -20.37 13.41
CA ASP A 277 26.38 -20.64 14.36
C ASP A 277 26.04 -21.77 15.35
N CYS A 278 24.88 -22.42 15.18
CA CYS A 278 24.45 -23.63 15.90
C CYS A 278 24.59 -24.86 14.99
#